data_eb84586f20ad99f4f312698f5290d96d
#
_entry.id   eb84586f20ad99f4f312698f5290d96d
#
_cell.length_a   1.000
_cell.length_b   1.000
_cell.length_c   1.000
_cell.angle_alpha   90.00
_cell.angle_beta   90.00
_cell.angle_gamma   90.00
#
_symmetry.space_group_name_H-M   'P 1'
#
loop_
_entity.id
_entity.type
_entity.pdbx_description
1 polymer ?
#
loop_
_entity_poly.entity_id
_entity_poly.type
_entity_poly.pdbx_seq_one_letter_code
_entity_poly.pdbx_strand_id
1 'polypeptide(L)'
;ESVKHDDDAAQECFRKYQHPSESYRDHSLFLTSRPRYANLFKLDRGDYEAWAKGLKAAGYATDVKYPDKLIGLIERFELYKYDNEVLNRDFKPAKKEVNLAQGGDYYTIQQGDTLYSLSKRFNLTVDDLKKLNNMSDNTISIGQQIKIK
;
A
#
# COMPACT_ATOMS: atom_id res chain seq x y z
N GLU A 1 -20.45 1.85 20.73
CA GLU A 1 -21.19 0.82 20.00
C GLU A 1 -20.24 -0.13 19.30
N SER A 2 -20.72 -1.34 19.00
CA SER A 2 -19.98 -2.33 18.20
C SER A 2 -20.84 -2.82 17.05
N VAL A 3 -20.20 -3.28 15.98
CA VAL A 3 -20.83 -3.90 14.81
C VAL A 3 -20.12 -5.23 14.56
N LYS A 4 -20.87 -6.23 14.13
CA LYS A 4 -20.31 -7.51 13.73
C LYS A 4 -20.09 -7.52 12.22
N HIS A 5 -18.95 -8.03 11.80
CA HIS A 5 -18.59 -8.19 10.40
C HIS A 5 -17.72 -9.44 10.24
N ASP A 6 -17.78 -10.05 9.08
CA ASP A 6 -16.87 -11.14 8.72
C ASP A 6 -15.54 -10.57 8.26
N ASP A 7 -14.43 -11.03 8.88
CA ASP A 7 -13.08 -10.68 8.52
C ASP A 7 -12.21 -11.95 8.58
N ASP A 8 -11.20 -12.03 9.44
CA ASP A 8 -10.38 -13.24 9.61
C ASP A 8 -11.23 -14.41 10.18
N ALA A 9 -12.27 -14.09 10.94
CA ALA A 9 -13.30 -15.03 11.41
C ALA A 9 -14.71 -14.48 11.17
N ALA A 10 -15.70 -15.38 11.16
CA ALA A 10 -17.11 -15.00 11.02
C ALA A 10 -17.60 -14.23 12.25
N GLN A 11 -18.40 -13.19 12.02
CA GLN A 11 -19.05 -12.39 13.07
C GLN A 11 -18.10 -11.73 14.08
N GLU A 12 -16.91 -11.34 13.65
CA GLU A 12 -16.00 -10.58 14.50
C GLU A 12 -16.58 -9.23 14.92
N CYS A 13 -16.21 -8.81 16.12
CA CYS A 13 -16.77 -7.62 16.75
C CYS A 13 -15.87 -6.42 16.51
N PHE A 14 -16.35 -5.48 15.71
CA PHE A 14 -15.65 -4.24 15.42
C PHE A 14 -16.24 -3.07 16.21
N ARG A 15 -15.40 -2.13 16.60
CA ARG A 15 -15.81 -0.89 17.25
C ARG A 15 -16.44 0.05 16.21
N LYS A 16 -17.67 0.50 16.47
CA LYS A 16 -18.35 1.46 15.62
C LYS A 16 -18.14 2.86 16.18
N TYR A 17 -17.68 3.76 15.33
CA TYR A 17 -17.48 5.18 15.65
C TYR A 17 -18.56 6.03 15.01
N GLN A 18 -18.91 7.14 15.66
CA GLN A 18 -19.85 8.11 15.09
C GLN A 18 -19.17 9.04 14.09
N HIS A 19 -17.88 9.31 14.30
CA HIS A 19 -17.09 10.16 13.42
C HIS A 19 -15.71 9.54 13.14
N PRO A 20 -15.18 9.66 11.89
CA PRO A 20 -13.87 9.09 11.54
C PRO A 20 -12.71 9.54 12.45
N SER A 21 -12.74 10.79 12.95
CA SER A 21 -11.71 11.30 13.86
C SER A 21 -11.59 10.50 15.17
N GLU A 22 -12.69 9.91 15.64
CA GLU A 22 -12.68 9.05 16.81
C GLU A 22 -11.90 7.76 16.56
N SER A 23 -12.07 7.18 15.36
CA SER A 23 -11.32 6.00 14.93
C SER A 23 -9.81 6.29 14.84
N TYR A 24 -9.43 7.39 14.22
CA TYR A 24 -8.02 7.81 14.14
C TYR A 24 -7.41 8.06 15.52
N ARG A 25 -8.14 8.72 16.40
CA ARG A 25 -7.69 8.94 17.78
C ARG A 25 -7.51 7.64 18.54
N ASP A 26 -8.47 6.72 18.44
CA ASP A 26 -8.42 5.43 19.11
C ASP A 26 -7.26 4.57 18.58
N HIS A 27 -7.02 4.57 17.28
CA HIS A 27 -5.87 3.92 16.66
C HIS A 27 -4.53 4.51 17.18
N SER A 28 -4.44 5.83 17.28
CA SER A 28 -3.25 6.48 17.81
C SER A 28 -3.01 6.12 19.27
N LEU A 29 -4.07 6.09 20.09
CA LEU A 29 -3.99 5.65 21.48
C LEU A 29 -3.62 4.17 21.59
N PHE A 30 -4.12 3.32 20.71
CA PHE A 30 -3.76 1.91 20.65
C PHE A 30 -2.25 1.70 20.45
N LEU A 31 -1.64 2.45 19.55
CA LEU A 31 -0.19 2.37 19.30
C LEU A 31 0.63 2.98 20.44
N THR A 32 0.24 4.15 20.96
CA THR A 32 1.02 4.87 21.97
C THR A 32 0.95 4.25 23.36
N SER A 33 -0.16 3.58 23.69
CA SER A 33 -0.37 3.02 25.05
C SER A 33 0.22 1.61 25.24
N ARG A 34 0.66 0.95 24.18
CA ARG A 34 1.13 -0.44 24.27
C ARG A 34 2.65 -0.53 24.19
N PRO A 35 3.33 -1.12 25.20
CA PRO A 35 4.80 -1.22 25.25
C PRO A 35 5.44 -1.86 24.01
N ARG A 36 4.74 -2.83 23.37
CA ARG A 36 5.25 -3.50 22.18
C ARG A 36 5.56 -2.56 21.01
N TYR A 37 4.86 -1.41 20.95
CA TYR A 37 5.03 -0.41 19.89
C TYR A 37 5.95 0.74 20.29
N ALA A 38 6.47 0.78 21.53
CA ALA A 38 7.27 1.90 22.03
C ALA A 38 8.51 2.21 21.17
N ASN A 39 9.11 1.18 20.55
CA ASN A 39 10.28 1.36 19.69
C ASN A 39 9.96 2.05 18.36
N LEU A 40 8.71 2.03 17.91
CA LEU A 40 8.29 2.74 16.69
C LEU A 40 8.45 4.25 16.86
N PHE A 41 8.18 4.77 18.05
CA PHE A 41 8.27 6.20 18.35
C PHE A 41 9.69 6.74 18.47
N LYS A 42 10.71 5.86 18.36
CA LYS A 42 12.13 6.22 18.22
C LYS A 42 12.55 6.38 16.77
N LEU A 43 11.74 5.90 15.82
CA LEU A 43 11.99 6.04 14.40
C LEU A 43 11.74 7.47 13.94
N ASP A 44 12.35 7.85 12.83
CA ASP A 44 12.00 9.11 12.18
C ASP A 44 10.53 9.11 11.78
N ARG A 45 9.82 10.20 12.05
CA ARG A 45 8.37 10.31 11.81
C ARG A 45 7.99 10.24 10.34
N GLY A 46 8.89 10.63 9.44
CA GLY A 46 8.68 10.57 8.00
C GLY A 46 9.24 9.30 7.35
N ASP A 47 9.87 8.39 8.11
CA ASP A 47 10.35 7.11 7.59
C ASP A 47 9.24 6.06 7.64
N TYR A 48 8.26 6.20 6.75
CA TYR A 48 7.12 5.28 6.67
C TYR A 48 7.54 3.84 6.36
N GLU A 49 8.68 3.62 5.69
CA GLU A 49 9.20 2.26 5.45
C GLU A 49 9.64 1.59 6.75
N ALA A 50 10.43 2.30 7.56
CA ALA A 50 10.86 1.79 8.87
C ALA A 50 9.64 1.58 9.79
N TRP A 51 8.65 2.48 9.74
CA TRP A 51 7.40 2.34 10.48
C TRP A 51 6.62 1.09 10.06
N ALA A 52 6.42 0.85 8.76
CA ALA A 52 5.72 -0.32 8.24
C ALA A 52 6.39 -1.63 8.66
N LYS A 53 7.72 -1.71 8.52
CA LYS A 53 8.52 -2.86 8.94
C LYS A 53 8.48 -3.05 10.46
N GLY A 54 8.57 -1.97 11.22
CA GLY A 54 8.50 -1.97 12.67
C GLY A 54 7.14 -2.43 13.21
N LEU A 55 6.03 -2.00 12.60
CA LEU A 55 4.69 -2.47 12.92
C LEU A 55 4.57 -3.99 12.75
N LYS A 56 5.08 -4.52 11.64
CA LYS A 56 5.11 -5.98 11.42
C LYS A 56 5.95 -6.69 12.48
N ALA A 57 7.14 -6.19 12.77
CA ALA A 57 8.03 -6.77 13.78
C ALA A 57 7.41 -6.73 15.19
N ALA A 58 6.63 -5.70 15.51
CA ALA A 58 5.90 -5.59 16.76
C ALA A 58 4.62 -6.46 16.82
N GLY A 59 4.33 -7.24 15.79
CA GLY A 59 3.17 -8.13 15.73
C GLY A 59 1.84 -7.41 15.52
N TYR A 60 1.85 -6.26 14.83
CA TYR A 60 0.64 -5.53 14.47
C TYR A 60 -0.22 -6.29 13.45
N ALA A 61 0.42 -6.97 12.50
CA ALA A 61 -0.24 -7.76 11.48
C ALA A 61 0.39 -9.15 11.36
N THR A 62 -0.44 -10.13 11.05
CA THR A 62 -0.01 -11.52 10.80
C THR A 62 0.56 -11.71 9.39
N ASP A 63 0.03 -10.96 8.42
CA ASP A 63 0.47 -11.00 7.03
C ASP A 63 1.96 -10.63 6.87
N VAL A 64 2.75 -11.55 6.30
CA VAL A 64 4.18 -11.34 6.04
C VAL A 64 4.42 -10.17 5.05
N LYS A 65 3.47 -9.95 4.14
CA LYS A 65 3.54 -8.90 3.11
C LYS A 65 2.94 -7.55 3.58
N TYR A 66 2.52 -7.45 4.84
CA TYR A 66 1.92 -6.23 5.36
C TYR A 66 2.78 -4.98 5.13
N PRO A 67 4.12 -4.98 5.40
CA PRO A 67 4.95 -3.81 5.14
C PRO A 67 4.95 -3.40 3.67
N ASP A 68 5.10 -4.35 2.76
CA ASP A 68 5.16 -4.07 1.32
C ASP A 68 3.83 -3.51 0.81
N LYS A 69 2.71 -4.05 1.30
CA LYS A 69 1.37 -3.56 0.98
C LYS A 69 1.16 -2.13 1.48
N LEU A 70 1.56 -1.85 2.72
CA LEU A 70 1.41 -0.53 3.33
C LEU A 70 2.28 0.51 2.62
N ILE A 71 3.55 0.20 2.39
CA ILE A 71 4.49 1.05 1.65
C ILE A 71 3.94 1.34 0.25
N GLY A 72 3.51 0.30 -0.46
CA GLY A 72 2.92 0.46 -1.79
C GLY A 72 1.68 1.35 -1.84
N LEU A 73 0.83 1.32 -0.80
CA LEU A 73 -0.32 2.23 -0.68
C LEU A 73 0.13 3.67 -0.42
N ILE A 74 1.10 3.88 0.48
CA ILE A 74 1.64 5.21 0.80
C ILE A 74 2.26 5.84 -0.45
N GLU A 75 3.06 5.09 -1.20
CA GLU A 75 3.69 5.58 -2.43
C GLU A 75 2.67 5.80 -3.55
N ARG A 76 1.75 4.87 -3.75
CA ARG A 76 0.72 4.94 -4.79
C ARG A 76 -0.19 6.16 -4.65
N PHE A 77 -0.60 6.46 -3.41
CA PHE A 77 -1.48 7.60 -3.12
C PHE A 77 -0.72 8.83 -2.68
N GLU A 78 0.62 8.79 -2.74
CA GLU A 78 1.52 9.88 -2.35
C GLU A 78 1.26 10.40 -0.92
N LEU A 79 0.88 9.50 -0.01
CA LEU A 79 0.49 9.88 1.37
C LEU A 79 1.65 10.51 2.14
N TYR A 80 2.90 10.24 1.78
CA TYR A 80 4.09 10.90 2.33
C TYR A 80 4.05 12.44 2.20
N LYS A 81 3.21 13.00 1.33
CA LYS A 81 3.02 14.45 1.22
C LYS A 81 2.45 15.07 2.48
N TYR A 82 1.57 14.35 3.19
CA TYR A 82 1.03 14.82 4.47
C TYR A 82 2.10 14.84 5.56
N ASP A 83 3.01 13.84 5.56
CA ASP A 83 4.17 13.86 6.47
C ASP A 83 5.10 15.03 6.14
N ASN A 84 5.34 15.30 4.85
CA ASN A 84 6.14 16.44 4.41
C ASN A 84 5.57 17.77 4.91
N GLU A 85 4.25 17.95 4.80
CA GLU A 85 3.55 19.14 5.27
C GLU A 85 3.73 19.34 6.78
N VAL A 86 3.49 18.29 7.57
CA VAL A 86 3.59 18.34 9.05
C VAL A 86 5.04 18.49 9.52
N LEU A 87 5.99 17.86 8.85
CA LEU A 87 7.41 17.84 9.21
C LEU A 87 8.22 18.96 8.54
N ASN A 88 7.58 19.76 7.70
CA ASN A 88 8.21 20.81 6.89
C ASN A 88 9.40 20.27 6.08
N ARG A 89 9.19 19.19 5.35
CA ARG A 89 10.18 18.49 4.50
C ARG A 89 9.69 18.45 3.06
N ASP A 90 10.61 18.28 2.11
CA ASP A 90 10.31 17.97 0.70
C ASP A 90 10.88 16.60 0.34
N PHE A 91 10.41 15.57 1.05
CA PHE A 91 10.79 14.19 0.76
C PHE A 91 9.97 13.67 -0.42
N LYS A 92 10.64 13.04 -1.35
CA LYS A 92 10.04 12.24 -2.43
C LYS A 92 10.69 10.88 -2.38
N PRO A 93 9.90 9.78 -2.27
CA PRO A 93 10.48 8.45 -2.38
C PRO A 93 11.26 8.40 -3.69
N ALA A 94 12.47 7.86 -3.63
CA ALA A 94 13.19 7.54 -4.85
C ALA A 94 12.23 6.68 -5.66
N LYS A 95 11.81 7.19 -6.84
CA LYS A 95 11.10 6.33 -7.78
C LYS A 95 12.01 5.12 -7.92
N LYS A 96 11.57 3.96 -7.43
CA LYS A 96 12.18 2.71 -7.87
C LYS A 96 12.09 2.81 -9.37
N GLU A 97 13.20 3.16 -10.00
CA GLU A 97 13.30 3.04 -11.44
C GLU A 97 13.00 1.56 -11.67
N VAL A 98 11.75 1.33 -11.99
CA VAL A 98 11.39 0.07 -12.62
C VAL A 98 12.31 0.07 -13.81
N ASN A 99 13.29 -0.82 -13.80
CA ASN A 99 14.17 -1.00 -14.92
C ASN A 99 13.28 -1.13 -16.16
N LEU A 100 13.03 0.00 -16.80
CA LEU A 100 12.70 0.09 -18.20
C LEU A 100 14.00 -0.23 -18.97
N ALA A 101 14.71 -1.25 -18.45
CA ALA A 101 15.80 -1.86 -19.16
C ALA A 101 15.17 -2.55 -20.36
N GLN A 102 15.30 -1.86 -21.44
CA GLN A 102 14.97 -2.15 -22.80
C GLN A 102 13.73 -1.36 -23.26
N GLY A 103 13.99 -0.38 -24.12
CA GLY A 103 12.99 0.29 -24.93
C GLY A 103 12.19 -0.72 -25.77
N GLY A 104 11.26 -1.36 -25.13
CA GLY A 104 10.38 -2.36 -25.70
C GLY A 104 8.93 -2.02 -25.39
N ASP A 105 8.07 -2.34 -26.32
CA ASP A 105 6.62 -2.21 -26.21
C ASP A 105 6.02 -3.15 -25.15
N TYR A 106 6.85 -3.86 -24.36
CA TYR A 106 6.44 -4.91 -23.43
C TYR A 106 6.94 -4.63 -22.00
N TYR A 107 6.11 -5.00 -21.03
CA TYR A 107 6.41 -4.97 -19.60
C TYR A 107 6.25 -6.37 -19.00
N THR A 108 7.16 -6.77 -18.12
CA THR A 108 7.08 -8.03 -17.39
C THR A 108 6.37 -7.80 -16.06
N ILE A 109 5.23 -8.49 -15.87
CA ILE A 109 4.41 -8.42 -14.66
C ILE A 109 5.22 -8.81 -13.44
N GLN A 110 5.17 -7.95 -12.41
CA GLN A 110 5.82 -8.18 -11.12
C GLN A 110 4.80 -8.46 -10.02
N GLN A 111 5.29 -8.95 -8.90
CA GLN A 111 4.44 -9.21 -7.73
C GLN A 111 3.77 -7.92 -7.25
N GLY A 112 2.45 -7.96 -7.13
CA GLY A 112 1.62 -6.82 -6.73
C GLY A 112 1.08 -5.97 -7.87
N ASP A 113 1.47 -6.27 -9.13
CA ASP A 113 0.89 -5.60 -10.29
C ASP A 113 -0.56 -6.04 -10.51
N THR A 114 -1.35 -5.09 -10.98
CA THR A 114 -2.71 -5.29 -11.49
C THR A 114 -2.85 -4.54 -12.81
N LEU A 115 -3.75 -4.95 -13.69
CA LEU A 115 -4.01 -4.19 -14.92
C LEU A 115 -4.37 -2.72 -14.62
N TYR A 116 -5.06 -2.46 -13.50
CA TYR A 116 -5.37 -1.11 -13.08
C TYR A 116 -4.12 -0.30 -12.69
N SER A 117 -3.20 -0.88 -11.89
CA SER A 117 -1.95 -0.20 -11.53
C SER A 117 -1.08 0.07 -12.75
N LEU A 118 -1.04 -0.88 -13.69
CA LEU A 118 -0.29 -0.74 -14.93
C LEU A 118 -0.92 0.28 -15.89
N SER A 119 -2.25 0.32 -15.98
CA SER A 119 -2.94 1.33 -16.80
C SER A 119 -2.58 2.76 -16.35
N LYS A 120 -2.53 3.01 -15.04
CA LYS A 120 -2.10 4.30 -14.49
C LYS A 120 -0.62 4.58 -14.73
N ARG A 121 0.24 3.56 -14.57
CA ARG A 121 1.68 3.70 -14.77
C ARG A 121 2.05 4.03 -16.22
N PHE A 122 1.37 3.42 -17.19
CA PHE A 122 1.68 3.57 -18.62
C PHE A 122 0.74 4.56 -19.33
N ASN A 123 -0.10 5.27 -18.57
CA ASN A 123 -1.07 6.23 -19.11
C ASN A 123 -2.00 5.62 -20.18
N LEU A 124 -2.45 4.40 -19.92
CA LEU A 124 -3.41 3.65 -20.73
C LEU A 124 -4.69 3.42 -19.92
N THR A 125 -5.75 2.98 -20.58
CA THR A 125 -6.90 2.42 -19.88
C THR A 125 -6.72 0.91 -19.66
N VAL A 126 -7.46 0.32 -18.72
CA VAL A 126 -7.47 -1.14 -18.53
C VAL A 126 -7.94 -1.84 -19.81
N ASP A 127 -8.91 -1.23 -20.50
CA ASP A 127 -9.44 -1.78 -21.76
C ASP A 127 -8.41 -1.70 -22.88
N ASP A 128 -7.59 -0.65 -22.94
CA ASP A 128 -6.50 -0.57 -23.91
C ASP A 128 -5.46 -1.64 -23.65
N LEU A 129 -5.05 -1.85 -22.39
CA LEU A 129 -4.14 -2.93 -22.03
C LEU A 129 -4.69 -4.31 -22.41
N LYS A 130 -5.97 -4.55 -22.16
CA LYS A 130 -6.64 -5.80 -22.55
C LYS A 130 -6.64 -5.99 -24.06
N LYS A 131 -7.01 -4.96 -24.80
CA LYS A 131 -7.01 -4.99 -26.29
C LYS A 131 -5.63 -5.25 -26.86
N LEU A 132 -4.60 -4.52 -26.36
CA LEU A 132 -3.21 -4.68 -26.81
C LEU A 132 -2.66 -6.09 -26.59
N ASN A 133 -3.21 -6.80 -25.59
CA ASN A 133 -2.74 -8.13 -25.17
C ASN A 133 -3.72 -9.26 -25.46
N ASN A 134 -4.81 -8.99 -26.19
CA ASN A 134 -5.88 -9.97 -26.50
C ASN A 134 -6.43 -10.66 -25.24
N MET A 135 -6.61 -9.92 -24.14
CA MET A 135 -7.07 -10.44 -22.88
C MET A 135 -8.59 -10.30 -22.75
N SER A 136 -9.27 -11.38 -22.36
CA SER A 136 -10.72 -11.39 -22.13
C SER A 136 -11.10 -10.96 -20.70
N ASP A 137 -10.21 -11.20 -19.74
CA ASP A 137 -10.41 -10.88 -18.31
C ASP A 137 -9.27 -10.00 -17.75
N ASN A 138 -9.26 -9.78 -16.43
CA ASN A 138 -8.26 -8.95 -15.76
C ASN A 138 -7.15 -9.78 -15.11
N THR A 139 -7.08 -11.07 -15.38
CA THR A 139 -6.11 -11.98 -14.76
C THR A 139 -4.74 -11.81 -15.39
N ILE A 140 -3.74 -11.51 -14.57
CA ILE A 140 -2.33 -11.43 -14.96
C ILE A 140 -1.49 -12.29 -14.04
N SER A 141 -0.40 -12.85 -14.57
CA SER A 141 0.51 -13.70 -13.80
C SER A 141 1.88 -13.04 -13.64
N ILE A 142 2.53 -13.29 -12.51
CA ILE A 142 3.91 -12.82 -12.28
C ILE A 142 4.83 -13.44 -13.31
N GLY A 143 5.67 -12.62 -13.93
CA GLY A 143 6.57 -13.03 -15.03
C GLY A 143 5.92 -12.98 -16.41
N GLN A 144 4.62 -12.78 -16.53
CA GLN A 144 3.93 -12.59 -17.82
C GLN A 144 4.42 -11.29 -18.47
N GLN A 145 4.68 -11.32 -19.77
CA GLN A 145 4.96 -10.12 -20.56
C GLN A 145 3.66 -9.58 -21.14
N ILE A 146 3.40 -8.31 -20.93
CA ILE A 146 2.28 -7.59 -21.54
C ILE A 146 2.77 -6.43 -22.38
N LYS A 147 2.07 -6.21 -23.48
CA LYS A 147 2.30 -5.07 -24.35
C LYS A 147 1.73 -3.81 -23.74
N ILE A 148 2.52 -2.73 -23.74
CA ILE A 148 2.20 -1.45 -23.08
C ILE A 148 2.23 -0.27 -24.05
N LYS A 149 2.45 -0.57 -25.34
CA LYS A 149 2.50 0.47 -26.39
C LYS A 149 2.11 -0.09 -27.75
#